data_b22fb85aeb2ed8f4fed8487650e64f8b
#
_entry.id   b22fb85aeb2ed8f4fed8487650e64f8b
#
_cell.length_a   1.000
_cell.length_b   1.000
_cell.length_c   1.000
_cell.angle_alpha   90.00
_cell.angle_beta   90.00
_cell.angle_gamma   90.00
#
_symmetry.space_group_name_H-M   'P 1'
#
loop_
_entity.id
_entity.type
_entity.pdbx_description
1 polymer ?
#
loop_
_entity_poly.entity_id
_entity_poly.type
_entity_poly.pdbx_seq_one_letter_code
_entity_poly.pdbx_strand_id
1 'polypeptide(L)'
;MSKVGEHLKHKTYVERDETVLEHAVDAHWTEGQSLLSHLPKKEGQALSFVPELAGAAFVGHIMTDLDSVAGAIGAAHLYGGDPAIASEINTETEFALKEWGCALPATIETTLERDPRRNVCLVDFQQQSQLNPVIPMSNIVGIIDHHALQSNTVVTEKPIFVDIRPWGCMSSIIAHNFATQEKFLPKPIAGMLLSAILSDTLNLRSPTTTAWDERIVAMLVQYTKVKDVNELAARQFRAKSHSLSLMTPYALVNGDVKRFKFAGVNGNTYVVAYAVVETTDAPASLARAAELAPEMRAVKAADASVDAVLLAVVDIVALTSTLVVCGRVEASLATAAYGGVVEDAEGGAAQTLALPGLVSRKKDFVPALTKAVKDGWAPPEAVVQEHEEAHAKTSADDAEEPRSKAGGMKRSRSMKDVAQGDVVVDYSDEPSGKLVRLAS
;
A
#
# COMPACT_ATOMS: atom_id res chain seq x y z
N MET A 1 19.85 29.75 30.40
CA MET A 1 19.81 28.36 29.97
C MET A 1 18.44 28.10 29.33
N SER A 2 18.47 28.01 28.05
CA SER A 2 17.37 28.21 27.11
C SER A 2 16.51 26.95 26.91
N LYS A 3 15.22 27.18 26.82
CA LYS A 3 14.18 26.21 26.42
C LYS A 3 14.39 25.77 24.96
N VAL A 4 15.02 24.63 24.76
CA VAL A 4 15.04 23.89 23.48
C VAL A 4 14.76 22.45 23.84
N GLY A 5 13.49 22.07 23.89
CA GLY A 5 13.10 20.72 24.26
C GLY A 5 11.61 20.42 24.27
N GLU A 6 10.80 21.18 23.53
CA GLU A 6 9.34 20.98 23.53
C GLU A 6 8.69 21.15 22.16
N HIS A 7 9.23 20.53 21.11
CA HIS A 7 8.55 20.56 19.81
C HIS A 7 8.70 19.26 18.99
N LEU A 8 8.66 18.13 19.68
CA LEU A 8 8.33 16.85 19.06
C LEU A 8 7.13 16.27 19.79
N LYS A 9 6.07 17.06 19.91
CA LYS A 9 4.74 16.51 20.19
C LYS A 9 4.33 15.75 18.95
N HIS A 10 4.09 14.44 19.14
CA HIS A 10 3.37 13.59 18.23
C HIS A 10 2.31 14.40 17.49
N LYS A 11 2.39 14.45 16.15
CA LYS A 11 1.22 14.80 15.36
C LYS A 11 0.22 13.69 15.62
N THR A 12 -0.61 13.85 16.63
CA THR A 12 -1.87 13.15 16.77
C THR A 12 -2.58 13.35 15.45
N TYR A 13 -3.01 12.27 14.83
CA TYR A 13 -3.92 12.31 13.71
C TYR A 13 -5.13 13.13 14.16
N VAL A 14 -5.20 14.38 13.73
CA VAL A 14 -6.38 15.21 13.90
C VAL A 14 -7.43 14.57 12.98
N GLU A 15 -8.62 14.29 13.50
CA GLU A 15 -9.78 14.04 12.65
C GLU A 15 -9.84 15.14 11.60
N ARG A 16 -9.38 14.83 10.40
CA ARG A 16 -9.46 15.75 9.28
C ARG A 16 -10.83 15.53 8.65
N ASP A 17 -11.69 16.50 8.89
CA ASP A 17 -13.04 16.64 8.35
C ASP A 17 -13.06 16.36 6.82
N GLU A 18 -14.19 15.88 6.30
CA GLU A 18 -14.43 15.65 4.87
C GLU A 18 -14.24 16.92 4.02
N THR A 19 -14.27 18.10 4.65
CA THR A 19 -14.06 19.41 4.01
C THR A 19 -12.59 19.75 3.72
N VAL A 20 -11.61 18.91 4.09
CA VAL A 20 -10.17 19.24 3.93
C VAL A 20 -9.81 19.55 2.48
N LEU A 21 -10.33 18.77 1.53
CA LEU A 21 -10.04 18.99 0.11
C LEU A 21 -10.62 20.32 -0.39
N GLU A 22 -11.86 20.66 -0.02
CA GLU A 22 -12.48 21.93 -0.40
C GLU A 22 -11.72 23.09 0.20
N HIS A 23 -11.38 23.03 1.49
CA HIS A 23 -10.59 24.06 2.16
C HIS A 23 -9.19 24.22 1.54
N ALA A 24 -8.53 23.12 1.16
CA ALA A 24 -7.22 23.19 0.50
C ALA A 24 -7.32 23.81 -0.90
N VAL A 25 -8.35 23.44 -1.68
CA VAL A 25 -8.61 24.03 -3.01
C VAL A 25 -8.89 25.54 -2.89
N ASP A 26 -9.71 25.94 -1.94
CA ASP A 26 -10.04 27.36 -1.72
C ASP A 26 -8.83 28.15 -1.20
N ALA A 27 -8.09 27.61 -0.24
CA ALA A 27 -6.92 28.25 0.31
C ALA A 27 -5.81 28.48 -0.73
N HIS A 28 -5.67 27.58 -1.70
CA HIS A 28 -4.66 27.66 -2.76
C HIS A 28 -5.23 28.07 -4.11
N TRP A 29 -6.46 28.63 -4.15
CA TRP A 29 -7.12 29.01 -5.41
C TRP A 29 -6.29 30.00 -6.24
N THR A 30 -5.73 31.02 -5.59
CA THR A 30 -4.92 32.05 -6.26
C THR A 30 -3.61 31.47 -6.80
N GLU A 31 -2.91 30.64 -6.04
CA GLU A 31 -1.70 29.98 -6.50
C GLU A 31 -2.02 29.01 -7.64
N GLY A 32 -3.12 28.27 -7.55
CA GLY A 32 -3.62 27.42 -8.63
C GLY A 32 -3.90 28.21 -9.90
N GLN A 33 -4.54 29.39 -9.80
CA GLN A 33 -4.74 30.28 -10.95
C GLN A 33 -3.42 30.78 -11.53
N SER A 34 -2.43 31.11 -10.69
CA SER A 34 -1.12 31.53 -11.14
C SER A 34 -0.45 30.43 -11.96
N LEU A 35 -0.40 29.19 -11.44
CA LEU A 35 0.13 28.03 -12.17
C LEU A 35 -0.64 27.76 -13.46
N LEU A 36 -1.97 27.85 -13.41
CA LEU A 36 -2.83 27.67 -14.59
C LEU A 36 -2.55 28.68 -15.69
N SER A 37 -2.15 29.90 -15.34
CA SER A 37 -1.83 30.95 -16.33
C SER A 37 -0.63 30.62 -17.22
N HIS A 38 0.25 29.72 -16.77
CA HIS A 38 1.41 29.25 -17.53
C HIS A 38 1.07 28.13 -18.52
N LEU A 39 -0.10 27.49 -18.41
CA LEU A 39 -0.50 26.45 -19.35
C LEU A 39 -0.96 27.05 -20.67
N PRO A 40 -0.35 26.69 -21.81
CA PRO A 40 -0.81 27.12 -23.12
C PRO A 40 -2.23 26.65 -23.42
N LYS A 41 -3.01 27.50 -24.07
CA LYS A 41 -4.40 27.18 -24.45
C LYS A 41 -4.51 26.24 -25.65
N LYS A 42 -3.43 26.09 -26.40
CA LYS A 42 -3.37 25.25 -27.60
C LYS A 42 -2.04 24.51 -27.64
N GLU A 43 -2.06 23.34 -28.24
CA GLU A 43 -0.86 22.58 -28.55
C GLU A 43 0.01 23.37 -29.53
N GLY A 44 1.29 23.51 -29.19
CA GLY A 44 2.30 24.15 -30.02
C GLY A 44 3.53 23.26 -30.14
N GLN A 45 4.37 23.50 -31.15
CA GLN A 45 5.68 22.86 -31.26
C GLN A 45 6.64 23.43 -30.22
N ALA A 46 6.48 23.07 -28.97
CA ALA A 46 7.45 23.41 -27.95
C ALA A 46 8.58 22.37 -27.96
N LEU A 47 9.83 22.83 -28.11
CA LEU A 47 11.00 21.96 -27.94
C LEU A 47 11.01 21.34 -26.55
N SER A 48 11.41 20.07 -26.47
CA SER A 48 11.63 19.44 -25.17
C SER A 48 12.82 20.11 -24.47
N PHE A 49 12.65 20.51 -23.21
CA PHE A 49 13.76 21.00 -22.39
C PHE A 49 14.69 19.85 -21.91
N VAL A 50 14.29 18.61 -22.12
CA VAL A 50 15.03 17.40 -21.73
C VAL A 50 15.07 16.46 -22.95
N PRO A 51 15.97 16.74 -23.90
CA PRO A 51 16.05 15.97 -25.15
C PRO A 51 16.39 14.48 -24.92
N GLU A 52 17.02 14.14 -23.80
CA GLU A 52 17.35 12.76 -23.41
C GLU A 52 16.10 11.89 -23.23
N LEU A 53 14.98 12.50 -22.85
CA LEU A 53 13.71 11.81 -22.65
C LEU A 53 12.84 11.76 -23.91
N ALA A 54 13.20 12.51 -24.97
CA ALA A 54 12.44 12.51 -26.21
C ALA A 54 12.43 11.12 -26.84
N GLY A 55 11.23 10.64 -27.15
CA GLY A 55 11.04 9.30 -27.69
C GLY A 55 11.25 8.16 -26.71
N ALA A 56 11.43 8.39 -25.41
CA ALA A 56 11.53 7.32 -24.41
C ALA A 56 10.17 6.64 -24.16
N ALA A 57 10.21 5.41 -23.67
CA ALA A 57 9.08 4.77 -23.03
C ALA A 57 9.04 5.20 -21.55
N PHE A 58 7.89 5.67 -21.08
CA PHE A 58 7.68 6.04 -19.68
C PHE A 58 6.91 4.93 -19.01
N VAL A 59 7.45 4.36 -17.93
CA VAL A 59 6.89 3.18 -17.29
C VAL A 59 7.00 3.27 -15.76
N GLY A 60 5.91 2.92 -15.06
CA GLY A 60 5.86 2.81 -13.62
C GLY A 60 6.42 1.47 -13.11
N HIS A 61 6.21 1.21 -11.81
CA HIS A 61 6.67 0.00 -11.14
C HIS A 61 5.77 -1.23 -11.43
N ILE A 62 6.31 -2.42 -11.18
CA ILE A 62 5.49 -3.65 -11.05
C ILE A 62 4.50 -3.49 -9.89
N MET A 63 3.33 -4.16 -9.94
CA MET A 63 2.15 -3.85 -9.15
C MET A 63 1.60 -2.45 -9.47
N THR A 64 1.45 -2.23 -10.76
CA THR A 64 1.10 -0.95 -11.37
C THR A 64 -0.15 -0.33 -10.73
N ASP A 65 0.01 0.85 -10.17
CA ASP A 65 -1.06 1.64 -9.55
C ASP A 65 -1.45 2.85 -10.39
N LEU A 66 -2.29 3.72 -9.82
CA LEU A 66 -2.80 4.87 -10.56
C LEU A 66 -1.74 5.94 -10.79
N ASP A 67 -0.83 6.21 -9.84
CA ASP A 67 0.22 7.22 -10.03
C ASP A 67 1.24 6.78 -11.07
N SER A 68 1.62 5.52 -11.07
CA SER A 68 2.45 4.91 -12.10
C SER A 68 1.87 5.09 -13.51
N VAL A 69 0.56 4.85 -13.71
CA VAL A 69 -0.08 4.96 -15.04
C VAL A 69 -0.31 6.41 -15.45
N ALA A 70 -0.84 7.24 -14.54
CA ALA A 70 -1.09 8.65 -14.81
C ALA A 70 0.21 9.40 -15.09
N GLY A 71 1.26 9.11 -14.32
CA GLY A 71 2.59 9.64 -14.51
C GLY A 71 3.22 9.22 -15.84
N ALA A 72 3.10 7.94 -16.21
CA ALA A 72 3.59 7.46 -17.51
C ALA A 72 2.89 8.19 -18.66
N ILE A 73 1.56 8.31 -18.63
CA ILE A 73 0.78 9.04 -19.65
C ILE A 73 1.17 10.52 -19.67
N GLY A 74 1.24 11.16 -18.50
CA GLY A 74 1.58 12.58 -18.36
C GLY A 74 3.01 12.88 -18.84
N ALA A 75 3.99 12.12 -18.35
CA ALA A 75 5.39 12.31 -18.71
C ALA A 75 5.65 12.02 -20.22
N ALA A 76 5.03 10.97 -20.78
CA ALA A 76 5.11 10.69 -22.19
C ALA A 76 4.62 11.85 -23.06
N HIS A 77 3.51 12.47 -22.69
CA HIS A 77 3.00 13.65 -23.41
C HIS A 77 3.90 14.88 -23.19
N LEU A 78 4.38 15.10 -21.96
CA LEU A 78 5.23 16.26 -21.60
C LEU A 78 6.57 16.24 -22.37
N TYR A 79 7.21 15.07 -22.45
CA TYR A 79 8.57 14.93 -23.00
C TYR A 79 8.61 14.37 -24.45
N GLY A 80 7.45 13.98 -24.98
CA GLY A 80 7.36 13.48 -26.36
C GLY A 80 7.82 12.03 -26.51
N GLY A 81 7.24 11.12 -25.74
CA GLY A 81 7.48 9.68 -25.81
C GLY A 81 6.21 8.85 -25.79
N ASP A 82 6.30 7.59 -25.38
CA ASP A 82 5.16 6.67 -25.28
C ASP A 82 4.97 6.18 -23.85
N PRO A 83 3.73 6.14 -23.32
CA PRO A 83 3.45 5.55 -22.03
C PRO A 83 3.44 4.02 -22.12
N ALA A 84 3.90 3.34 -21.06
CA ALA A 84 3.82 1.90 -20.94
C ALA A 84 3.41 1.50 -19.50
N ILE A 85 2.83 0.31 -19.34
CA ILE A 85 2.54 -0.30 -18.05
C ILE A 85 3.50 -1.45 -17.77
N ALA A 86 3.87 -1.62 -16.49
CA ALA A 86 4.81 -2.65 -16.06
C ALA A 86 4.13 -3.97 -15.66
N SER A 87 2.84 -3.96 -15.35
CA SER A 87 2.02 -5.12 -14.98
C SER A 87 0.53 -4.80 -15.19
N GLU A 88 -0.35 -5.73 -14.87
CA GLU A 88 -1.80 -5.49 -14.86
C GLU A 88 -2.17 -4.33 -13.93
N ILE A 89 -3.14 -3.54 -14.35
CA ILE A 89 -3.66 -2.41 -13.59
C ILE A 89 -4.74 -2.83 -12.60
N ASN A 90 -4.92 -2.04 -11.55
CA ASN A 90 -5.99 -2.25 -10.57
C ASN A 90 -7.31 -1.56 -10.99
N THR A 91 -8.39 -1.85 -10.25
CA THR A 91 -9.73 -1.33 -10.52
C THR A 91 -9.84 0.19 -10.35
N GLU A 92 -9.02 0.81 -9.53
CA GLU A 92 -8.93 2.27 -9.40
C GLU A 92 -8.37 2.91 -10.67
N THR A 93 -7.30 2.36 -11.20
CA THR A 93 -6.68 2.82 -12.44
C THR A 93 -7.61 2.63 -13.63
N GLU A 94 -8.32 1.50 -13.70
CA GLU A 94 -9.34 1.26 -14.73
C GLU A 94 -10.46 2.31 -14.66
N PHE A 95 -10.95 2.61 -13.45
CA PHE A 95 -11.94 3.66 -13.23
C PHE A 95 -11.43 5.02 -13.75
N ALA A 96 -10.21 5.43 -13.40
CA ALA A 96 -9.66 6.72 -13.78
C ALA A 96 -9.47 6.84 -15.31
N LEU A 97 -8.94 5.79 -15.96
CA LEU A 97 -8.80 5.76 -17.43
C LEU A 97 -10.16 5.96 -18.11
N LYS A 98 -11.21 5.28 -17.62
CA LYS A 98 -12.56 5.39 -18.16
C LYS A 98 -13.19 6.76 -17.89
N GLU A 99 -13.06 7.29 -16.66
CA GLU A 99 -13.59 8.59 -16.25
C GLU A 99 -13.05 9.72 -17.14
N TRP A 100 -11.75 9.67 -17.44
CA TRP A 100 -11.06 10.71 -18.19
C TRP A 100 -10.93 10.42 -19.70
N GLY A 101 -11.39 9.26 -20.16
CA GLY A 101 -11.33 8.86 -21.57
C GLY A 101 -9.91 8.65 -22.08
N CYS A 102 -8.99 8.22 -21.23
CA CYS A 102 -7.64 7.84 -21.60
C CYS A 102 -7.58 6.36 -22.01
N ALA A 103 -6.80 6.06 -23.04
CA ALA A 103 -6.55 4.68 -23.43
C ALA A 103 -5.56 4.01 -22.47
N LEU A 104 -5.75 2.72 -22.22
CA LEU A 104 -4.77 1.90 -21.51
C LEU A 104 -3.46 1.83 -22.32
N PRO A 105 -2.30 2.19 -21.75
CA PRO A 105 -1.02 2.06 -22.42
C PRO A 105 -0.67 0.61 -22.75
N ALA A 106 0.20 0.40 -23.75
CA ALA A 106 0.76 -0.91 -24.04
C ALA A 106 1.65 -1.39 -22.88
N THR A 107 1.86 -2.71 -22.78
CA THR A 107 2.82 -3.24 -21.81
C THR A 107 4.24 -2.91 -22.21
N ILE A 108 5.13 -2.81 -21.23
CA ILE A 108 6.56 -2.53 -21.50
C ILE A 108 7.20 -3.66 -22.30
N GLU A 109 6.75 -4.91 -22.12
CA GLU A 109 7.16 -6.06 -22.92
C GLU A 109 6.89 -5.82 -24.40
N THR A 110 5.64 -5.47 -24.73
CA THR A 110 5.24 -5.16 -26.13
C THR A 110 6.06 -4.01 -26.72
N THR A 111 6.39 -3.01 -25.91
CA THR A 111 7.18 -1.86 -26.33
C THR A 111 8.62 -2.26 -26.65
N LEU A 112 9.25 -3.07 -25.79
CA LEU A 112 10.63 -3.54 -25.98
C LEU A 112 10.76 -4.67 -27.01
N GLU A 113 9.71 -5.46 -27.25
CA GLU A 113 9.68 -6.40 -28.38
C GLU A 113 9.78 -5.69 -29.74
N ARG A 114 9.16 -4.51 -29.86
CA ARG A 114 9.22 -3.69 -31.08
C ARG A 114 10.54 -2.96 -31.24
N ASP A 115 11.11 -2.47 -30.14
CA ASP A 115 12.40 -1.79 -30.11
C ASP A 115 13.18 -2.16 -28.82
N PRO A 116 14.01 -3.21 -28.86
CA PRO A 116 14.78 -3.67 -27.69
C PRO A 116 15.79 -2.64 -27.15
N ARG A 117 16.10 -1.60 -27.92
CA ARG A 117 17.02 -0.52 -27.51
C ARG A 117 16.29 0.78 -27.17
N ARG A 118 14.97 0.72 -27.04
CA ARG A 118 14.16 1.88 -26.65
C ARG A 118 14.66 2.46 -25.34
N ASN A 119 14.91 3.74 -25.28
CA ASN A 119 15.17 4.46 -24.04
C ASN A 119 13.96 4.34 -23.13
N VAL A 120 14.21 4.20 -21.82
CA VAL A 120 13.18 4.05 -20.79
C VAL A 120 13.38 5.10 -19.72
N CYS A 121 12.31 5.82 -19.38
CA CYS A 121 12.25 6.67 -18.20
C CYS A 121 11.35 6.00 -17.14
N LEU A 122 11.88 5.80 -15.95
CA LEU A 122 11.14 5.25 -14.82
C LEU A 122 10.32 6.38 -14.19
N VAL A 123 9.07 6.10 -13.89
CA VAL A 123 8.17 7.02 -13.18
C VAL A 123 7.62 6.35 -11.94
N ASP A 124 7.55 7.10 -10.83
CA ASP A 124 6.98 6.67 -9.56
C ASP A 124 7.79 5.59 -8.82
N PHE A 125 9.00 5.34 -9.22
CA PHE A 125 9.94 4.47 -8.51
C PHE A 125 11.37 4.62 -8.97
N GLN A 126 12.32 4.14 -8.16
CA GLN A 126 13.74 4.05 -8.52
C GLN A 126 14.40 2.75 -7.99
N GLN A 127 13.63 1.82 -7.41
CA GLN A 127 14.18 0.60 -6.81
C GLN A 127 14.21 -0.57 -7.78
N GLN A 128 15.32 -1.33 -7.77
CA GLN A 128 15.47 -2.51 -8.63
C GLN A 128 14.41 -3.58 -8.39
N SER A 129 13.95 -3.75 -7.15
CA SER A 129 12.93 -4.73 -6.78
C SER A 129 11.55 -4.43 -7.40
N GLN A 130 11.33 -3.20 -7.84
CA GLN A 130 10.09 -2.74 -8.46
C GLN A 130 10.20 -2.64 -9.99
N LEU A 131 11.39 -2.85 -10.55
CA LEU A 131 11.62 -2.79 -11.98
C LEU A 131 11.10 -4.05 -12.68
N ASN A 132 10.36 -3.87 -13.78
CA ASN A 132 10.00 -4.99 -14.62
C ASN A 132 11.27 -5.63 -15.23
N PRO A 133 11.49 -6.94 -15.04
CA PRO A 133 12.76 -7.61 -15.40
C PRO A 133 13.10 -7.60 -16.90
N VAL A 134 12.15 -7.28 -17.76
CA VAL A 134 12.43 -7.17 -19.21
C VAL A 134 13.16 -5.87 -19.58
N ILE A 135 13.25 -4.90 -18.66
CA ILE A 135 13.90 -3.60 -18.90
C ILE A 135 15.42 -3.74 -18.66
N PRO A 136 16.26 -3.63 -19.70
CA PRO A 136 17.70 -3.60 -19.48
C PRO A 136 18.12 -2.30 -18.76
N MET A 137 18.99 -2.39 -17.75
CA MET A 137 19.51 -1.20 -17.04
C MET A 137 20.15 -0.18 -18.00
N SER A 138 20.78 -0.64 -19.09
CA SER A 138 21.39 0.22 -20.12
C SER A 138 20.40 1.08 -20.90
N ASN A 139 19.11 0.73 -20.88
CA ASN A 139 18.05 1.47 -21.55
C ASN A 139 17.51 2.61 -20.68
N ILE A 140 17.82 2.63 -19.39
CA ILE A 140 17.31 3.64 -18.45
C ILE A 140 18.03 4.96 -18.70
N VAL A 141 17.25 5.98 -19.07
CA VAL A 141 17.74 7.34 -19.35
C VAL A 141 17.15 8.39 -18.42
N GLY A 142 16.19 8.04 -17.59
CA GLY A 142 15.59 8.98 -16.65
C GLY A 142 14.81 8.32 -15.52
N ILE A 143 14.63 9.11 -14.44
CA ILE A 143 13.81 8.78 -13.28
C ILE A 143 13.02 10.03 -12.88
N ILE A 144 11.72 9.89 -12.68
CA ILE A 144 10.85 10.92 -12.09
C ILE A 144 10.10 10.26 -10.94
N ASP A 145 10.33 10.71 -9.70
CA ASP A 145 9.86 9.98 -8.51
C ASP A 145 9.64 10.91 -7.31
N HIS A 146 8.93 10.41 -6.31
CA HIS A 146 8.69 11.09 -5.05
C HIS A 146 9.07 10.25 -3.82
N HIS A 147 9.54 9.03 -4.03
CA HIS A 147 9.91 8.10 -2.97
C HIS A 147 11.29 8.40 -2.36
N ALA A 148 11.47 7.97 -1.12
CA ALA A 148 12.76 8.07 -0.43
C ALA A 148 13.82 7.19 -1.13
N LEU A 149 15.01 7.75 -1.31
CA LEU A 149 16.16 7.01 -1.82
C LEU A 149 16.59 5.94 -0.80
N GLN A 150 16.76 4.72 -1.25
CA GLN A 150 17.20 3.58 -0.45
C GLN A 150 18.40 2.89 -1.12
N SER A 151 19.05 1.97 -0.43
CA SER A 151 20.28 1.32 -0.87
C SER A 151 20.13 0.42 -2.12
N ASN A 152 18.91 0.10 -2.55
CA ASN A 152 18.64 -0.80 -3.69
C ASN A 152 18.04 -0.03 -4.89
N THR A 153 18.54 1.16 -5.18
CA THR A 153 18.16 1.91 -6.38
C THR A 153 18.70 1.27 -7.65
N VAL A 154 18.12 1.61 -8.80
CA VAL A 154 18.68 1.24 -10.10
C VAL A 154 20.09 1.84 -10.25
N VAL A 155 20.98 1.07 -10.88
CA VAL A 155 22.36 1.47 -11.14
C VAL A 155 22.55 1.70 -12.64
N THR A 156 23.10 2.85 -13.00
CA THR A 156 23.33 3.20 -14.40
C THR A 156 24.82 3.46 -14.65
N GLU A 157 25.29 3.11 -15.84
CA GLU A 157 26.69 3.34 -16.23
C GLU A 157 26.95 4.76 -16.75
N LYS A 158 25.89 5.50 -17.05
CA LYS A 158 25.94 6.87 -17.58
C LYS A 158 25.09 7.79 -16.73
N PRO A 159 25.39 9.09 -16.72
CA PRO A 159 24.48 10.08 -16.17
C PRO A 159 23.12 10.01 -16.87
N ILE A 160 22.04 10.10 -16.08
CA ILE A 160 20.65 10.08 -16.55
C ILE A 160 19.92 11.31 -16.03
N PHE A 161 18.77 11.61 -16.60
CA PHE A 161 17.86 12.61 -16.04
C PHE A 161 17.26 12.12 -14.72
N VAL A 162 17.25 12.96 -13.67
CA VAL A 162 16.65 12.63 -12.36
C VAL A 162 15.86 13.83 -11.85
N ASP A 163 14.56 13.65 -11.61
CA ASP A 163 13.68 14.63 -10.96
C ASP A 163 12.96 13.93 -9.80
N ILE A 164 13.52 14.01 -8.61
CA ILE A 164 12.96 13.42 -7.38
C ILE A 164 12.62 14.54 -6.41
N ARG A 165 11.36 14.63 -6.00
CA ARG A 165 10.89 15.67 -5.08
C ARG A 165 10.12 15.08 -3.90
N PRO A 166 10.27 15.63 -2.69
CA PRO A 166 9.59 15.16 -1.48
C PRO A 166 8.11 15.63 -1.45
N TRP A 167 7.35 15.28 -2.47
CA TRP A 167 5.94 15.59 -2.63
C TRP A 167 5.08 14.36 -2.35
N GLY A 168 3.79 14.55 -2.15
CA GLY A 168 2.89 13.46 -1.77
C GLY A 168 2.56 12.49 -2.91
N CYS A 169 2.75 12.92 -4.17
CA CYS A 169 2.47 12.13 -5.37
C CYS A 169 3.38 12.56 -6.52
N MET A 170 3.87 11.63 -7.32
CA MET A 170 4.72 11.92 -8.47
C MET A 170 3.95 12.66 -9.57
N SER A 171 2.65 12.40 -9.75
CA SER A 171 1.80 13.13 -10.70
C SER A 171 1.72 14.63 -10.39
N SER A 172 1.92 15.06 -9.13
CA SER A 172 2.07 16.48 -8.79
C SER A 172 3.31 17.08 -9.45
N ILE A 173 4.42 16.34 -9.51
CA ILE A 173 5.66 16.77 -10.16
C ILE A 173 5.44 16.94 -11.67
N ILE A 174 4.78 15.98 -12.31
CA ILE A 174 4.47 16.03 -13.74
C ILE A 174 3.55 17.23 -14.07
N ALA A 175 2.49 17.43 -13.30
CA ALA A 175 1.56 18.55 -13.51
C ALA A 175 2.27 19.91 -13.33
N HIS A 176 3.12 20.03 -12.32
CA HIS A 176 3.96 21.20 -12.11
C HIS A 176 4.90 21.45 -13.30
N ASN A 177 5.52 20.38 -13.83
CA ASN A 177 6.45 20.49 -14.96
C ASN A 177 5.73 20.92 -16.23
N PHE A 178 4.48 20.55 -16.46
CA PHE A 178 3.66 21.13 -17.55
C PHE A 178 3.55 22.65 -17.43
N ALA A 179 3.23 23.15 -16.23
CA ALA A 179 3.09 24.59 -16.01
C ALA A 179 4.43 25.32 -16.17
N THR A 180 5.51 24.84 -15.55
CA THR A 180 6.82 25.51 -15.56
C THR A 180 7.56 25.45 -16.90
N GLN A 181 7.27 24.41 -17.71
CA GLN A 181 7.80 24.30 -19.07
C GLN A 181 6.85 24.89 -20.11
N GLU A 182 5.75 25.50 -19.70
CA GLU A 182 4.73 26.12 -20.57
C GLU A 182 4.27 25.15 -21.67
N LYS A 183 4.04 23.86 -21.30
CA LYS A 183 3.55 22.82 -22.20
C LYS A 183 2.04 22.70 -22.14
N PHE A 184 1.45 22.43 -23.32
CA PHE A 184 0.01 22.16 -23.37
C PHE A 184 -0.31 20.86 -22.62
N LEU A 185 -1.25 20.95 -21.69
CA LEU A 185 -1.75 19.83 -20.90
C LEU A 185 -3.14 19.43 -21.40
N PRO A 186 -3.33 18.29 -22.09
CA PRO A 186 -4.67 17.83 -22.47
C PRO A 186 -5.53 17.56 -21.25
N LYS A 187 -6.83 17.95 -21.33
CA LYS A 187 -7.75 17.75 -20.20
C LYS A 187 -7.87 16.31 -19.71
N PRO A 188 -7.92 15.27 -20.57
CA PRO A 188 -7.91 13.90 -20.10
C PRO A 188 -6.68 13.58 -19.23
N ILE A 189 -5.51 14.02 -19.64
CA ILE A 189 -4.24 13.82 -18.90
C ILE A 189 -4.29 14.61 -17.57
N ALA A 190 -4.76 15.85 -17.59
CA ALA A 190 -4.95 16.63 -16.37
C ALA A 190 -5.86 15.93 -15.36
N GLY A 191 -6.90 15.28 -15.84
CA GLY A 191 -7.81 14.48 -15.02
C GLY A 191 -7.15 13.23 -14.44
N MET A 192 -6.36 12.52 -15.24
CA MET A 192 -5.58 11.36 -14.76
C MET A 192 -4.61 11.77 -13.65
N LEU A 193 -3.85 12.86 -13.85
CA LEU A 193 -2.93 13.40 -12.84
C LEU A 193 -3.68 13.83 -11.57
N LEU A 194 -4.83 14.49 -11.71
CA LEU A 194 -5.70 14.84 -10.56
C LEU A 194 -6.11 13.58 -9.78
N SER A 195 -6.62 12.57 -10.47
CA SER A 195 -7.04 11.31 -9.85
C SER A 195 -5.90 10.62 -9.11
N ALA A 196 -4.69 10.59 -9.67
CA ALA A 196 -3.52 10.02 -9.02
C ALA A 196 -3.15 10.77 -7.72
N ILE A 197 -3.15 12.10 -7.76
CA ILE A 197 -2.85 12.91 -6.58
C ILE A 197 -3.90 12.69 -5.48
N LEU A 198 -5.18 12.61 -5.82
CA LEU A 198 -6.24 12.32 -4.85
C LEU A 198 -6.09 10.93 -4.22
N SER A 199 -5.61 9.94 -4.98
CA SER A 199 -5.33 8.59 -4.47
C SER A 199 -4.21 8.58 -3.44
N ASP A 200 -3.01 9.03 -3.83
CA ASP A 200 -1.80 8.95 -3.00
C ASP A 200 -1.86 9.83 -1.76
N THR A 201 -2.54 10.95 -1.88
CA THR A 201 -2.73 11.88 -0.77
C THR A 201 -3.96 11.57 0.08
N LEU A 202 -4.69 10.49 -0.22
CA LEU A 202 -5.95 10.15 0.44
C LEU A 202 -6.89 11.37 0.50
N ASN A 203 -7.12 11.97 -0.64
CA ASN A 203 -7.92 13.19 -0.74
C ASN A 203 -7.35 14.35 0.10
N LEU A 204 -6.02 14.56 0.01
CA LEU A 204 -5.21 15.54 0.77
C LEU A 204 -5.18 15.32 2.29
N ARG A 205 -5.57 14.12 2.78
CA ARG A 205 -5.57 13.78 4.21
C ARG A 205 -4.37 12.96 4.65
N SER A 206 -3.59 12.44 3.70
CA SER A 206 -2.37 11.67 4.01
C SER A 206 -1.35 12.54 4.75
N PRO A 207 -0.60 11.96 5.71
CA PRO A 207 0.52 12.65 6.34
C PRO A 207 1.67 12.96 5.35
N THR A 208 1.68 12.36 4.16
CA THR A 208 2.62 12.63 3.08
C THR A 208 2.23 13.83 2.23
N THR A 209 0.98 14.30 2.32
CA THR A 209 0.48 15.47 1.59
C THR A 209 1.32 16.70 1.88
N THR A 210 1.70 17.42 0.83
CA THR A 210 2.48 18.65 0.91
C THR A 210 1.67 19.84 0.37
N ALA A 211 2.11 21.05 0.70
CA ALA A 211 1.51 22.26 0.14
C ALA A 211 1.63 22.34 -1.40
N TRP A 212 2.56 21.59 -2.01
CA TRP A 212 2.63 21.51 -3.46
C TRP A 212 1.51 20.66 -4.03
N ASP A 213 1.19 19.54 -3.41
CA ASP A 213 0.04 18.73 -3.84
C ASP A 213 -1.26 19.52 -3.77
N GLU A 214 -1.47 20.29 -2.70
CA GLU A 214 -2.65 21.16 -2.53
C GLU A 214 -2.76 22.22 -3.65
N ARG A 215 -1.64 22.89 -3.98
CA ARG A 215 -1.59 23.89 -5.07
C ARG A 215 -1.85 23.26 -6.44
N ILE A 216 -1.27 22.10 -6.70
CA ILE A 216 -1.46 21.39 -7.97
C ILE A 216 -2.90 20.89 -8.10
N VAL A 217 -3.48 20.33 -7.03
CA VAL A 217 -4.91 19.96 -7.02
C VAL A 217 -5.78 21.17 -7.31
N ALA A 218 -5.52 22.32 -6.65
CA ALA A 218 -6.28 23.56 -6.91
C ALA A 218 -6.16 24.01 -8.38
N MET A 219 -4.98 23.90 -8.99
CA MET A 219 -4.76 24.16 -10.42
C MET A 219 -5.58 23.19 -11.30
N LEU A 220 -5.46 21.87 -11.04
CA LEU A 220 -6.08 20.84 -11.87
C LEU A 220 -7.60 20.84 -11.77
N VAL A 221 -8.19 21.11 -10.59
CA VAL A 221 -9.64 21.26 -10.39
C VAL A 221 -10.17 22.41 -11.23
N GLN A 222 -9.51 23.57 -11.18
CA GLN A 222 -9.87 24.72 -12.00
C GLN A 222 -9.76 24.45 -13.50
N TYR A 223 -8.70 23.75 -13.89
CA TYR A 223 -8.43 23.45 -15.30
C TYR A 223 -9.40 22.42 -15.88
N THR A 224 -9.63 21.31 -15.16
CA THR A 224 -10.54 20.25 -15.59
C THR A 224 -12.00 20.64 -15.48
N LYS A 225 -12.31 21.61 -14.59
CA LYS A 225 -13.67 22.05 -14.25
C LYS A 225 -14.53 20.93 -13.65
N VAL A 226 -13.90 20.10 -12.81
CA VAL A 226 -14.62 19.14 -11.98
C VAL A 226 -15.59 19.90 -11.09
N LYS A 227 -16.87 19.50 -11.11
CA LYS A 227 -17.93 20.21 -10.36
C LYS A 227 -17.87 19.86 -8.87
N ASP A 228 -17.62 18.60 -8.59
CA ASP A 228 -17.55 18.07 -7.24
C ASP A 228 -16.33 17.13 -7.16
N VAL A 229 -15.26 17.62 -6.57
CA VAL A 229 -14.01 16.88 -6.45
C VAL A 229 -14.10 15.83 -5.33
N ASN A 230 -14.93 16.06 -4.31
CA ASN A 230 -15.16 15.07 -3.25
C ASN A 230 -15.93 13.86 -3.80
N GLU A 231 -16.96 14.09 -4.63
CA GLU A 231 -17.68 12.98 -5.28
C GLU A 231 -16.78 12.20 -6.26
N LEU A 232 -15.90 12.89 -6.99
CA LEU A 232 -14.89 12.20 -7.82
C LEU A 232 -14.00 11.28 -6.97
N ALA A 233 -13.44 11.81 -5.88
CA ALA A 233 -12.60 11.05 -4.97
C ALA A 233 -13.36 9.87 -4.33
N ALA A 234 -14.60 10.09 -3.89
CA ALA A 234 -15.43 9.03 -3.30
C ALA A 234 -15.72 7.89 -4.30
N ARG A 235 -16.04 8.21 -5.56
CA ARG A 235 -16.24 7.21 -6.62
C ARG A 235 -14.95 6.42 -6.91
N GLN A 236 -13.83 7.11 -6.93
CA GLN A 236 -12.52 6.52 -7.16
C GLN A 236 -12.12 5.58 -6.02
N PHE A 237 -12.32 5.97 -4.76
CA PHE A 237 -12.04 5.12 -3.60
C PHE A 237 -12.96 3.90 -3.54
N ARG A 238 -14.24 4.03 -3.91
CA ARG A 238 -15.10 2.85 -4.09
C ARG A 238 -14.56 1.89 -5.16
N ALA A 239 -14.05 2.42 -6.28
CA ALA A 239 -13.42 1.61 -7.31
C ALA A 239 -12.15 0.93 -6.83
N LYS A 240 -11.30 1.62 -6.03
CA LYS A 240 -10.10 1.05 -5.40
C LYS A 240 -10.44 -0.15 -4.52
N SER A 241 -11.43 0.00 -3.65
CA SER A 241 -11.87 -1.09 -2.76
C SER A 241 -12.60 -2.22 -3.48
N HIS A 242 -13.09 -2.01 -4.69
CA HIS A 242 -13.76 -3.06 -5.45
C HIS A 242 -12.84 -4.26 -5.72
N SER A 243 -11.55 -4.07 -5.92
CA SER A 243 -10.59 -5.17 -6.07
C SER A 243 -10.59 -6.11 -4.87
N LEU A 244 -10.73 -5.58 -3.65
CA LEU A 244 -10.81 -6.39 -2.42
C LEU A 244 -12.09 -7.26 -2.39
N SER A 245 -13.20 -6.76 -2.97
CA SER A 245 -14.45 -7.52 -3.04
C SER A 245 -14.35 -8.76 -3.94
N LEU A 246 -13.45 -8.72 -4.93
CA LEU A 246 -13.20 -9.82 -5.86
C LEU A 246 -12.20 -10.85 -5.32
N MET A 247 -11.45 -10.52 -4.28
CA MET A 247 -10.48 -11.42 -3.66
C MET A 247 -11.21 -12.53 -2.88
N THR A 248 -10.66 -13.75 -2.91
CA THR A 248 -11.13 -14.84 -2.07
C THR A 248 -10.87 -14.55 -0.59
N PRO A 249 -11.63 -15.13 0.36
CA PRO A 249 -11.30 -15.04 1.79
C PRO A 249 -9.86 -15.46 2.09
N TYR A 250 -9.37 -16.51 1.43
CA TYR A 250 -7.98 -16.95 1.52
C TYR A 250 -6.99 -15.83 1.16
N ALA A 251 -7.21 -15.16 0.03
CA ALA A 251 -6.32 -14.08 -0.43
C ALA A 251 -6.34 -12.86 0.52
N LEU A 252 -7.50 -12.52 1.09
CA LEU A 252 -7.63 -11.42 2.06
C LEU A 252 -6.93 -11.74 3.39
N VAL A 253 -7.06 -12.97 3.90
CA VAL A 253 -6.46 -13.37 5.19
C VAL A 253 -4.95 -13.58 5.05
N ASN A 254 -4.48 -14.15 3.92
CA ASN A 254 -3.09 -14.55 3.74
C ASN A 254 -2.25 -13.53 2.95
N GLY A 255 -2.86 -12.53 2.30
CA GLY A 255 -2.18 -11.58 1.42
C GLY A 255 -1.14 -10.71 2.13
N ASP A 256 -1.46 -10.19 3.31
CA ASP A 256 -0.52 -9.44 4.16
C ASP A 256 -0.57 -9.92 5.61
N VAL A 257 -0.33 -11.21 5.82
CA VAL A 257 -0.18 -11.80 7.15
C VAL A 257 1.29 -11.85 7.56
N LYS A 258 1.57 -11.43 8.80
CA LYS A 258 2.91 -11.54 9.41
C LYS A 258 2.80 -12.24 10.75
N ARG A 259 3.81 -13.06 11.09
CA ARG A 259 3.89 -13.75 12.37
C ARG A 259 4.80 -13.01 13.34
N PHE A 260 4.34 -12.87 14.57
CA PHE A 260 5.05 -12.20 15.65
C PHE A 260 5.15 -13.11 16.86
N LYS A 261 6.33 -13.16 17.50
CA LYS A 261 6.58 -13.90 18.73
C LYS A 261 6.58 -12.96 19.93
N PHE A 262 5.86 -13.34 20.97
CA PHE A 262 5.75 -12.58 22.20
C PHE A 262 6.13 -13.45 23.40
N ALA A 263 7.15 -13.02 24.15
CA ALA A 263 7.55 -13.69 25.40
C ALA A 263 6.60 -13.31 26.55
N GLY A 264 5.90 -14.30 27.07
CA GLY A 264 5.03 -14.14 28.23
C GLY A 264 5.77 -14.19 29.57
N VAL A 265 5.18 -13.58 30.59
CA VAL A 265 5.72 -13.57 31.96
C VAL A 265 5.75 -14.96 32.61
N ASN A 266 4.96 -15.90 32.11
CA ASN A 266 4.91 -17.30 32.53
C ASN A 266 6.02 -18.17 31.90
N GLY A 267 6.94 -17.59 31.12
CA GLY A 267 8.00 -18.29 30.40
C GLY A 267 7.55 -18.92 29.07
N ASN A 268 6.29 -18.83 28.69
CA ASN A 268 5.79 -19.30 27.41
C ASN A 268 6.05 -18.25 26.31
N THR A 269 6.19 -18.70 25.07
CA THR A 269 6.24 -17.83 23.90
C THR A 269 4.95 -18.02 23.11
N TYR A 270 4.29 -16.92 22.79
CA TYR A 270 3.05 -16.93 22.00
C TYR A 270 3.33 -16.42 20.59
N VAL A 271 2.79 -17.11 19.59
CA VAL A 271 2.90 -16.74 18.19
C VAL A 271 1.55 -16.23 17.66
N VAL A 272 1.51 -14.99 17.22
CA VAL A 272 0.32 -14.38 16.65
C VAL A 272 0.54 -14.10 15.16
N ALA A 273 -0.30 -14.69 14.32
CA ALA A 273 -0.41 -14.31 12.92
C ALA A 273 -1.34 -13.10 12.80
N TYR A 274 -0.81 -11.99 12.31
CA TYR A 274 -1.54 -10.72 12.20
C TYR A 274 -1.67 -10.31 10.74
N ALA A 275 -2.88 -10.43 10.19
CA ALA A 275 -3.24 -10.00 8.85
C ALA A 275 -3.77 -8.56 8.86
N VAL A 276 -3.52 -7.84 7.76
CA VAL A 276 -4.04 -6.46 7.56
C VAL A 276 -4.66 -6.37 6.18
N VAL A 277 -5.87 -5.81 6.13
CA VAL A 277 -6.57 -5.41 4.90
C VAL A 277 -6.77 -3.91 4.94
N GLU A 278 -5.96 -3.19 4.16
CA GLU A 278 -6.15 -1.76 3.96
C GLU A 278 -7.24 -1.50 2.92
N THR A 279 -8.19 -0.64 3.24
CA THR A 279 -9.35 -0.37 2.38
C THR A 279 -9.77 1.09 2.46
N THR A 280 -10.44 1.57 1.43
CA THR A 280 -11.16 2.85 1.40
C THR A 280 -12.68 2.68 1.57
N ASP A 281 -13.13 1.43 1.78
CA ASP A 281 -14.52 1.05 2.06
C ASP A 281 -14.55 -0.07 3.11
N ALA A 282 -14.32 0.31 4.37
CA ALA A 282 -14.30 -0.64 5.48
C ALA A 282 -15.65 -1.38 5.68
N PRO A 283 -16.82 -0.72 5.54
CA PRO A 283 -18.10 -1.43 5.63
C PRO A 283 -18.23 -2.60 4.66
N ALA A 284 -17.83 -2.43 3.39
CA ALA A 284 -17.87 -3.50 2.40
C ALA A 284 -16.95 -4.68 2.76
N SER A 285 -15.75 -4.39 3.28
CA SER A 285 -14.80 -5.41 3.74
C SER A 285 -15.30 -6.12 5.00
N LEU A 286 -15.90 -5.41 5.95
CA LEU A 286 -16.43 -5.95 7.21
C LEU A 286 -17.71 -6.77 7.01
N ALA A 287 -18.54 -6.47 6.01
CA ALA A 287 -19.69 -7.29 5.65
C ALA A 287 -19.29 -8.74 5.31
N ARG A 288 -18.00 -8.97 4.97
CA ARG A 288 -17.44 -10.29 4.69
C ARG A 288 -16.86 -10.98 5.93
N ALA A 289 -16.97 -10.42 7.13
CA ALA A 289 -16.39 -11.00 8.35
C ALA A 289 -16.81 -12.47 8.58
N ALA A 290 -18.05 -12.82 8.24
CA ALA A 290 -18.54 -14.18 8.32
C ALA A 290 -17.84 -15.19 7.39
N GLU A 291 -17.28 -14.73 6.25
CA GLU A 291 -16.46 -15.52 5.34
C GLU A 291 -14.99 -15.56 5.78
N LEU A 292 -14.49 -14.48 6.37
CA LEU A 292 -13.10 -14.35 6.78
C LEU A 292 -12.77 -15.15 8.04
N ALA A 293 -13.67 -15.21 9.02
CA ALA A 293 -13.42 -15.89 10.28
C ALA A 293 -13.18 -17.42 10.14
N PRO A 294 -13.90 -18.18 9.28
CA PRO A 294 -13.54 -19.56 8.99
C PRO A 294 -12.15 -19.73 8.39
N GLU A 295 -11.74 -18.82 7.49
CA GLU A 295 -10.41 -18.86 6.88
C GLU A 295 -9.31 -18.56 7.90
N MET A 296 -9.52 -17.60 8.79
CA MET A 296 -8.59 -17.32 9.90
C MET A 296 -8.41 -18.55 10.79
N ARG A 297 -9.50 -19.28 11.08
CA ARG A 297 -9.42 -20.56 11.82
C ARG A 297 -8.66 -21.63 11.04
N ALA A 298 -8.83 -21.69 9.71
CA ALA A 298 -8.09 -22.62 8.86
C ALA A 298 -6.57 -22.32 8.87
N VAL A 299 -6.17 -21.05 8.84
CA VAL A 299 -4.75 -20.64 9.00
C VAL A 299 -4.18 -21.13 10.32
N LYS A 300 -4.93 -20.97 11.42
CA LYS A 300 -4.52 -21.46 12.75
C LYS A 300 -4.42 -22.98 12.80
N ALA A 301 -5.38 -23.69 12.22
CA ALA A 301 -5.40 -25.16 12.19
C ALA A 301 -4.28 -25.75 11.31
N ALA A 302 -3.85 -25.03 10.28
CA ALA A 302 -2.77 -25.47 9.38
C ALA A 302 -1.37 -25.34 9.98
N ASP A 303 -1.19 -24.53 11.02
CA ASP A 303 0.10 -24.28 11.68
C ASP A 303 -0.07 -24.30 13.20
N ALA A 304 0.26 -25.45 13.79
CA ALA A 304 0.15 -25.66 15.23
C ALA A 304 1.08 -24.75 16.08
N SER A 305 2.03 -24.06 15.45
CA SER A 305 2.86 -23.06 16.14
C SER A 305 2.16 -21.72 16.35
N VAL A 306 0.99 -21.48 15.71
CA VAL A 306 0.24 -20.23 15.79
C VAL A 306 -0.83 -20.32 16.88
N ASP A 307 -0.68 -19.51 17.93
CA ASP A 307 -1.62 -19.47 19.07
C ASP A 307 -2.87 -18.63 18.77
N ALA A 308 -2.74 -17.57 17.97
CA ALA A 308 -3.85 -16.69 17.61
C ALA A 308 -3.70 -16.14 16.20
N VAL A 309 -4.83 -15.89 15.52
CA VAL A 309 -4.91 -15.22 14.23
C VAL A 309 -5.80 -13.99 14.35
N LEU A 310 -5.25 -12.82 14.06
CA LEU A 310 -5.97 -11.54 14.08
C LEU A 310 -5.97 -10.94 12.67
N LEU A 311 -7.07 -10.30 12.28
CA LEU A 311 -7.18 -9.58 11.02
C LEU A 311 -7.73 -8.18 11.27
N ALA A 312 -6.93 -7.15 10.96
CA ALA A 312 -7.39 -5.77 11.01
C ALA A 312 -7.86 -5.31 9.63
N VAL A 313 -9.09 -4.84 9.54
CA VAL A 313 -9.61 -4.05 8.43
C VAL A 313 -9.32 -2.59 8.75
N VAL A 314 -8.39 -1.99 8.00
CA VAL A 314 -7.92 -0.62 8.19
C VAL A 314 -8.58 0.29 7.18
N ASP A 315 -9.44 1.19 7.65
CA ASP A 315 -9.98 2.28 6.85
C ASP A 315 -8.92 3.38 6.75
N ILE A 316 -8.24 3.43 5.60
CA ILE A 316 -7.17 4.40 5.36
C ILE A 316 -7.70 5.81 5.11
N VAL A 317 -9.00 5.98 4.87
CA VAL A 317 -9.68 7.26 4.69
C VAL A 317 -10.15 7.83 6.02
N ALA A 318 -10.85 7.02 6.82
CA ALA A 318 -11.32 7.40 8.16
C ALA A 318 -10.21 7.33 9.23
N LEU A 319 -9.05 6.75 8.93
CA LEU A 319 -7.92 6.55 9.85
C LEU A 319 -8.35 5.80 11.12
N THR A 320 -9.09 4.74 10.92
CA THR A 320 -9.57 3.86 11.99
C THR A 320 -9.48 2.41 11.54
N SER A 321 -9.59 1.48 12.47
CA SER A 321 -9.59 0.06 12.13
C SER A 321 -10.68 -0.68 12.88
N THR A 322 -11.05 -1.83 12.33
CA THR A 322 -11.89 -2.83 13.01
C THR A 322 -11.19 -4.18 12.92
N LEU A 323 -10.99 -4.80 14.08
CA LEU A 323 -10.40 -6.12 14.16
C LEU A 323 -11.48 -7.18 13.97
N VAL A 324 -11.27 -8.11 13.05
CA VAL A 324 -12.07 -9.34 12.93
C VAL A 324 -11.48 -10.39 13.85
N VAL A 325 -12.33 -11.05 14.63
CA VAL A 325 -11.97 -12.02 15.66
C VAL A 325 -12.62 -13.36 15.32
N CYS A 326 -11.84 -14.42 15.31
CA CYS A 326 -12.31 -15.73 14.85
C CYS A 326 -12.55 -16.78 15.96
N GLY A 327 -12.24 -16.44 17.22
CA GLY A 327 -12.38 -17.37 18.33
C GLY A 327 -12.12 -16.74 19.71
N ARG A 328 -12.25 -17.58 20.76
CA ARG A 328 -12.17 -17.14 22.17
C ARG A 328 -10.76 -16.66 22.57
N VAL A 329 -9.71 -17.28 22.03
CA VAL A 329 -8.33 -16.88 22.29
C VAL A 329 -8.07 -15.50 21.72
N GLU A 330 -8.48 -15.30 20.46
CA GLU A 330 -8.34 -14.04 19.73
C GLU A 330 -9.16 -12.92 20.42
N ALA A 331 -10.39 -13.20 20.87
CA ALA A 331 -11.21 -12.25 21.60
C ALA A 331 -10.57 -11.83 22.92
N SER A 332 -10.04 -12.80 23.69
CA SER A 332 -9.32 -12.53 24.94
C SER A 332 -8.08 -11.69 24.73
N LEU A 333 -7.27 -12.03 23.70
CA LEU A 333 -6.07 -11.29 23.36
C LEU A 333 -6.39 -9.87 22.88
N ALA A 334 -7.38 -9.71 22.01
CA ALA A 334 -7.81 -8.42 21.49
C ALA A 334 -8.29 -7.49 22.60
N THR A 335 -9.14 -7.99 23.52
CA THR A 335 -9.61 -7.23 24.67
C THR A 335 -8.46 -6.84 25.60
N ALA A 336 -7.52 -7.74 25.87
CA ALA A 336 -6.37 -7.44 26.71
C ALA A 336 -5.43 -6.40 26.09
N ALA A 337 -5.24 -6.44 24.76
CA ALA A 337 -4.32 -5.55 24.06
C ALA A 337 -4.91 -4.17 23.81
N TYR A 338 -6.16 -4.10 23.40
CA TYR A 338 -6.76 -2.85 22.88
C TYR A 338 -7.85 -2.29 23.79
N GLY A 339 -8.32 -3.08 24.78
CA GLY A 339 -9.52 -2.74 25.52
C GLY A 339 -10.79 -2.88 24.65
N GLY A 340 -11.86 -2.23 25.08
CA GLY A 340 -13.13 -2.24 24.36
C GLY A 340 -13.94 -3.53 24.53
N VAL A 341 -15.02 -3.63 23.79
CA VAL A 341 -15.95 -4.76 23.82
C VAL A 341 -15.93 -5.45 22.46
N VAL A 342 -15.72 -6.76 22.47
CA VAL A 342 -15.86 -7.59 21.29
C VAL A 342 -17.34 -7.81 21.04
N GLU A 343 -17.83 -7.42 19.86
CA GLU A 343 -19.23 -7.48 19.48
C GLU A 343 -19.43 -8.53 18.38
N ASP A 344 -20.62 -9.13 18.31
CA ASP A 344 -20.95 -10.01 17.22
C ASP A 344 -21.09 -9.22 15.92
N ALA A 345 -20.39 -9.66 14.87
CA ALA A 345 -20.52 -9.08 13.55
C ALA A 345 -21.90 -9.38 12.97
N GLU A 346 -22.32 -8.58 12.00
CA GLU A 346 -23.57 -8.79 11.29
C GLU A 346 -23.65 -10.21 10.74
N GLY A 347 -24.69 -10.98 11.12
CA GLY A 347 -24.83 -12.40 10.77
C GLY A 347 -24.27 -13.41 11.79
N GLY A 348 -23.64 -12.97 12.91
CA GLY A 348 -23.29 -13.79 14.08
C GLY A 348 -22.20 -14.85 13.91
N ALA A 349 -21.58 -14.97 12.72
CA ALA A 349 -20.55 -15.98 12.44
C ALA A 349 -19.12 -15.54 12.77
N ALA A 350 -18.93 -14.29 13.08
CA ALA A 350 -17.66 -13.66 13.46
C ALA A 350 -17.89 -12.63 14.57
N GLN A 351 -16.81 -12.20 15.19
CA GLN A 351 -16.83 -11.10 16.14
C GLN A 351 -15.91 -9.98 15.67
N THR A 352 -16.18 -8.77 16.12
CA THR A 352 -15.39 -7.58 15.76
C THR A 352 -15.06 -6.74 16.98
N LEU A 353 -13.96 -5.98 16.90
CA LEU A 353 -13.56 -4.99 17.89
C LEU A 353 -13.14 -3.70 17.18
N ALA A 354 -13.80 -2.60 17.50
CA ALA A 354 -13.42 -1.29 16.97
C ALA A 354 -12.09 -0.80 17.56
N LEU A 355 -11.22 -0.28 16.71
CA LEU A 355 -9.88 0.22 17.04
C LEU A 355 -9.73 1.68 16.57
N PRO A 356 -10.41 2.65 17.18
CA PRO A 356 -10.40 4.03 16.74
C PRO A 356 -8.99 4.63 16.83
N GLY A 357 -8.53 5.25 15.74
CA GLY A 357 -7.22 5.92 15.67
C GLY A 357 -6.01 4.99 15.58
N LEU A 358 -6.20 3.67 15.55
CA LEU A 358 -5.12 2.70 15.35
C LEU A 358 -5.15 2.20 13.91
N VAL A 359 -4.06 2.40 13.16
CA VAL A 359 -4.00 2.09 11.71
C VAL A 359 -2.72 1.36 11.30
N SER A 360 -1.72 1.32 12.15
CA SER A 360 -0.40 0.80 11.80
C SER A 360 -0.07 -0.49 12.54
N ARG A 361 0.16 -1.59 11.80
CA ARG A 361 0.59 -2.85 12.41
C ARG A 361 1.85 -2.68 13.27
N LYS A 362 2.85 -1.94 12.78
CA LYS A 362 4.14 -1.76 13.47
C LYS A 362 4.07 -0.76 14.63
N LYS A 363 3.32 0.34 14.47
CA LYS A 363 3.31 1.42 15.46
C LYS A 363 2.22 1.25 16.53
N ASP A 364 1.09 0.63 16.16
CA ASP A 364 -0.09 0.57 17.02
C ASP A 364 -0.40 -0.86 17.45
N PHE A 365 -0.58 -1.79 16.49
CA PHE A 365 -1.13 -3.11 16.83
C PHE A 365 -0.12 -4.00 17.56
N VAL A 366 1.09 -4.17 17.02
CA VAL A 366 2.10 -5.05 17.63
C VAL A 366 2.59 -4.54 18.99
N PRO A 367 2.83 -3.25 19.22
CA PRO A 367 3.18 -2.73 20.54
C PRO A 367 2.09 -2.98 21.60
N ALA A 368 0.81 -2.85 21.24
CA ALA A 368 -0.30 -3.15 22.16
C ALA A 368 -0.35 -4.63 22.56
N LEU A 369 -0.18 -5.55 21.58
CA LEU A 369 -0.06 -6.98 21.85
C LEU A 369 1.15 -7.30 22.73
N THR A 370 2.29 -6.68 22.47
CA THR A 370 3.51 -6.84 23.27
C THR A 370 3.25 -6.44 24.73
N LYS A 371 2.56 -5.32 24.91
CA LYS A 371 2.19 -4.85 26.26
C LYS A 371 1.25 -5.83 26.96
N ALA A 372 0.19 -6.29 26.31
CA ALA A 372 -0.78 -7.22 26.89
C ALA A 372 -0.12 -8.53 27.36
N VAL A 373 0.76 -9.10 26.56
CA VAL A 373 1.49 -10.32 26.91
C VAL A 373 2.47 -10.08 28.07
N LYS A 374 3.17 -8.95 28.09
CA LYS A 374 4.04 -8.55 29.22
C LYS A 374 3.27 -8.25 30.49
N ASP A 375 2.03 -7.78 30.38
CA ASP A 375 1.12 -7.55 31.52
C ASP A 375 0.47 -8.85 32.04
N GLY A 376 0.81 -10.00 31.46
CA GLY A 376 0.42 -11.32 31.97
C GLY A 376 -0.72 -12.00 31.20
N TRP A 377 -1.09 -11.51 30.01
CA TRP A 377 -2.07 -12.24 29.19
C TRP A 377 -1.58 -13.64 28.85
N ALA A 378 -2.47 -14.61 28.97
CA ALA A 378 -2.31 -16.00 28.51
C ALA A 378 -3.63 -16.49 27.90
N PRO A 379 -3.59 -17.49 26.99
CA PRO A 379 -4.80 -18.09 26.46
C PRO A 379 -5.71 -18.63 27.55
N PRO A 380 -7.05 -18.54 27.41
CA PRO A 380 -7.99 -19.09 28.39
C PRO A 380 -7.80 -20.60 28.59
N GLU A 381 -7.75 -21.08 29.84
CA GLU A 381 -7.42 -22.46 30.23
C GLU A 381 -8.27 -23.55 29.55
N ALA A 382 -9.54 -23.27 29.24
CA ALA A 382 -10.43 -24.22 28.56
C ALA A 382 -9.98 -24.53 27.08
N VAL A 383 -9.10 -23.72 26.49
CA VAL A 383 -8.61 -23.89 25.12
C VAL A 383 -7.27 -24.62 25.10
N VAL A 384 -6.49 -24.50 26.18
CA VAL A 384 -5.22 -25.22 26.34
C VAL A 384 -5.46 -26.74 26.37
N GLN A 385 -6.52 -27.18 27.06
CA GLN A 385 -6.89 -28.60 27.12
C GLN A 385 -7.33 -29.17 25.77
N GLU A 386 -8.09 -28.42 24.96
CA GLU A 386 -8.48 -28.86 23.62
C GLU A 386 -7.29 -28.98 22.66
N HIS A 387 -6.28 -28.12 22.78
CA HIS A 387 -5.05 -28.19 21.99
C HIS A 387 -4.15 -29.35 22.41
N GLU A 388 -3.99 -29.63 23.70
CA GLU A 388 -3.22 -30.77 24.20
C GLU A 388 -3.86 -32.09 23.82
N GLU A 389 -5.19 -32.20 23.85
CA GLU A 389 -5.92 -33.39 23.40
C GLU A 389 -5.85 -33.59 21.88
N ALA A 390 -5.85 -32.53 21.07
CA ALA A 390 -5.68 -32.60 19.63
C ALA A 390 -4.25 -33.04 19.24
N HIS A 391 -3.23 -32.52 19.92
CA HIS A 391 -1.84 -32.95 19.74
C HIS A 391 -1.59 -34.40 20.18
N ALA A 392 -2.23 -34.85 21.25
CA ALA A 392 -2.14 -36.22 21.70
C ALA A 392 -2.77 -37.21 20.72
N LYS A 393 -3.85 -36.82 20.01
CA LYS A 393 -4.52 -37.62 18.98
C LYS A 393 -3.69 -37.72 17.69
N THR A 394 -3.08 -36.62 17.23
CA THR A 394 -2.22 -36.65 16.02
C THR A 394 -0.95 -37.44 16.22
N SER A 395 -0.35 -37.40 17.41
CA SER A 395 0.84 -38.20 17.74
C SER A 395 0.54 -39.70 17.95
N ALA A 396 -0.72 -40.07 18.22
CA ALA A 396 -1.15 -41.45 18.31
C ALA A 396 -1.44 -42.09 16.96
N ASP A 397 -1.95 -41.33 16.01
CA ASP A 397 -2.26 -41.79 14.65
C ASP A 397 -0.96 -41.99 13.80
N ASP A 398 0.10 -41.22 14.06
CA ASP A 398 1.40 -41.43 13.41
C ASP A 398 2.18 -42.68 13.90
N ALA A 399 1.72 -43.35 14.93
CA ALA A 399 2.38 -44.55 15.49
C ALA A 399 1.85 -45.87 14.92
N GLU A 400 0.80 -45.91 14.09
CA GLU A 400 0.12 -47.12 13.63
C GLU A 400 0.12 -47.34 12.09
N GLU A 401 1.10 -46.90 11.32
CA GLU A 401 1.19 -47.33 9.92
C GLU A 401 2.31 -48.34 9.70
N PRO A 402 2.03 -49.57 9.19
CA PRO A 402 3.05 -50.56 8.90
C PRO A 402 3.72 -50.26 7.55
N ARG A 403 5.05 -50.29 7.56
CA ARG A 403 5.93 -50.16 6.39
C ARG A 403 5.57 -51.19 5.31
N SER A 404 5.06 -50.77 4.16
CA SER A 404 5.06 -51.58 2.93
C SER A 404 5.98 -50.92 1.86
N LYS A 405 6.76 -51.82 1.22
CA LYS A 405 7.85 -51.53 0.29
C LYS A 405 7.35 -51.13 -1.12
N ALA A 406 8.11 -50.25 -1.73
CA ALA A 406 8.55 -50.22 -3.14
C ALA A 406 7.53 -49.88 -4.24
N GLY A 407 7.87 -48.87 -5.02
CA GLY A 407 7.29 -48.62 -6.36
C GLY A 407 7.64 -47.22 -6.86
N GLY A 408 8.78 -47.10 -7.57
CA GLY A 408 9.17 -45.81 -8.14
C GLY A 408 8.27 -45.36 -9.25
N MET A 409 7.91 -44.08 -9.23
CA MET A 409 7.37 -43.39 -10.41
C MET A 409 7.77 -41.92 -10.36
N LYS A 410 8.55 -41.51 -11.36
CA LYS A 410 8.98 -40.15 -11.58
C LYS A 410 7.73 -39.26 -11.78
N ARG A 411 7.51 -38.27 -10.90
CA ARG A 411 6.54 -37.22 -11.13
C ARG A 411 7.25 -35.93 -11.54
N SER A 412 6.74 -35.35 -12.61
CA SER A 412 7.09 -34.05 -13.18
C SER A 412 6.95 -32.94 -12.11
N ARG A 413 7.95 -32.05 -12.06
CA ARG A 413 7.92 -30.85 -11.24
C ARG A 413 6.81 -29.90 -11.75
N SER A 414 5.78 -29.71 -10.93
CA SER A 414 4.84 -28.60 -11.03
C SER A 414 5.46 -27.37 -10.40
N MET A 415 5.39 -26.25 -11.12
CA MET A 415 5.72 -24.91 -10.61
C MET A 415 4.72 -24.52 -9.51
N LYS A 416 5.04 -24.76 -8.27
CA LYS A 416 4.41 -24.16 -7.08
C LYS A 416 5.42 -24.29 -5.96
N ASP A 417 6.25 -23.30 -5.78
CA ASP A 417 6.98 -23.01 -4.54
C ASP A 417 7.81 -21.73 -4.78
N VAL A 418 7.13 -20.59 -4.80
CA VAL A 418 7.74 -19.32 -4.39
C VAL A 418 7.21 -19.07 -2.99
N ALA A 419 7.83 -19.70 -2.03
CA ALA A 419 7.64 -19.35 -0.63
C ALA A 419 8.20 -17.94 -0.41
N GLN A 420 7.33 -16.98 -0.16
CA GLN A 420 7.72 -15.73 0.50
C GLN A 420 8.36 -16.12 1.84
N GLY A 421 9.64 -15.78 2.02
CA GLY A 421 10.35 -16.05 3.25
C GLY A 421 9.65 -15.40 4.43
N ASP A 422 9.21 -16.22 5.38
CA ASP A 422 8.62 -15.76 6.64
C ASP A 422 9.64 -14.90 7.40
N VAL A 423 9.42 -13.58 7.42
CA VAL A 423 10.19 -12.69 8.29
C VAL A 423 9.63 -12.84 9.70
N VAL A 424 10.22 -13.73 10.47
CA VAL A 424 9.95 -13.83 11.90
C VAL A 424 10.69 -12.69 12.59
N VAL A 425 9.97 -11.65 13.02
CA VAL A 425 10.54 -10.57 13.81
C VAL A 425 10.44 -10.94 15.28
N ASP A 426 11.58 -11.17 15.91
CA ASP A 426 11.68 -11.42 17.34
C ASP A 426 11.75 -10.09 18.10
N TYR A 427 10.77 -9.79 18.92
CA TYR A 427 10.69 -8.59 19.75
C TYR A 427 11.09 -8.86 21.21
N SER A 428 11.77 -9.98 21.51
CA SER A 428 12.15 -10.35 22.88
C SER A 428 13.26 -9.48 23.49
N ASP A 429 14.04 -8.74 22.66
CA ASP A 429 15.17 -7.91 23.10
C ASP A 429 15.15 -6.51 22.44
N GLU A 430 14.41 -5.56 23.02
CA GLU A 430 14.75 -4.15 22.91
C GLU A 430 15.09 -3.59 24.30
N PRO A 431 16.37 -3.26 24.58
CA PRO A 431 16.69 -2.43 25.74
C PRO A 431 16.33 -0.97 25.41
N SER A 432 15.63 -0.35 26.38
CA SER A 432 15.39 1.07 26.45
C SER A 432 16.61 1.92 26.01
N GLY A 433 16.39 2.69 24.95
CA GLY A 433 17.12 3.90 24.53
C GLY A 433 18.57 4.09 24.99
N LYS A 434 19.53 3.81 24.10
CA LYS A 434 20.77 4.59 23.98
C LYS A 434 21.24 4.61 22.53
N LEU A 435 21.17 5.79 21.93
CA LEU A 435 21.91 6.12 20.71
C LEU A 435 23.41 5.92 20.97
N VAL A 436 23.99 4.93 20.31
CA VAL A 436 25.46 4.86 20.14
C VAL A 436 25.79 5.54 18.82
N ARG A 437 26.41 6.71 18.88
CA ARG A 437 27.12 7.31 17.77
C ARG A 437 28.32 6.39 17.44
N LEU A 438 28.36 5.86 16.24
CA LEU A 438 29.58 5.38 15.65
C LEU A 438 30.21 6.54 14.86
N ALA A 439 31.38 6.96 15.33
CA ALA A 439 32.28 7.89 14.64
C ALA A 439 33.17 7.09 13.67
N SER A 440 33.59 7.80 12.62
CA SER A 440 34.51 7.55 11.51
C SER A 440 33.96 6.90 10.29
#